data_c92ca6ef621abf19f16883a822e8a638
#
_entry.id   c92ca6ef621abf19f16883a822e8a638
#
_cell.length_a   1.000
_cell.length_b   1.000
_cell.length_c   1.000
_cell.angle_alpha   90.00
_cell.angle_beta   90.00
_cell.angle_gamma   90.00
#
_symmetry.space_group_name_H-M   'P 1'
#
loop_
_entity.id
_entity.type
_entity.pdbx_description
1 polymer ?
#
loop_
_entity_poly.entity_id
_entity_poly.type
_entity_poly.pdbx_seq_one_letter_code
_entity_poly.pdbx_strand_id
1 'polypeptide(L)'
;MKKLLFGVLVIASGLVFFSCTQKSGFLGADTLKTIELVAADSQIDNIVEMASYESDVFSLGNSSVTTFSAGLKSAVPGGGFFNNMFNLFPNFKLRYMRGICPDLTITTTNGGFPKTMTVDYGTGLELANGHILKGKIIIVLSAAPFISGSTRTVTFENFCADLVCISGTSVKTRTKDTQPKFSETCNFTVTLANGTTINRTAEHVRSWIAGSDTEFNPADDVIAVTGKVVVSDSKGNEYSKTITVPLLRTGVCKFITKGVIEYKNSTGKFATVDFGNGDCDNKASRTTQNGTTEITLGK
;
A
#
# COMPACT_ATOMS: atom_id res chain seq x y z
N MET A 1 -20.28 -15.55 17.68
CA MET A 1 -19.87 -14.63 16.60
C MET A 1 -18.45 -14.16 16.93
N LYS A 2 -17.45 -14.88 16.40
CA LYS A 2 -16.04 -14.65 16.70
C LYS A 2 -15.52 -13.56 15.78
N LYS A 3 -15.00 -12.50 16.35
CA LYS A 3 -14.46 -11.33 15.64
C LYS A 3 -13.12 -11.72 15.04
N LEU A 4 -13.06 -11.81 13.71
CA LEU A 4 -11.80 -11.90 12.99
C LEU A 4 -11.13 -10.52 13.00
N LEU A 5 -10.23 -10.29 13.94
CA LEU A 5 -9.24 -9.22 13.85
C LEU A 5 -8.13 -9.71 12.90
N PHE A 6 -8.31 -9.54 11.60
CA PHE A 6 -7.17 -9.58 10.71
C PHE A 6 -6.34 -8.35 11.03
N GLY A 7 -5.19 -8.59 11.63
CA GLY A 7 -4.19 -7.55 11.74
C GLY A 7 -3.96 -7.00 10.34
N VAL A 8 -4.27 -5.72 10.16
CA VAL A 8 -3.84 -4.96 8.98
C VAL A 8 -2.33 -4.93 9.06
N LEU A 9 -1.72 -5.92 8.45
CA LEU A 9 -0.28 -5.95 8.28
C LEU A 9 0.02 -4.94 7.18
N VAL A 10 0.11 -3.69 7.58
CA VAL A 10 0.63 -2.61 6.75
C VAL A 10 2.03 -3.05 6.35
N ILE A 11 2.17 -3.52 5.13
CA ILE A 11 3.49 -3.69 4.55
C ILE A 11 3.95 -2.26 4.26
N ALA A 12 4.60 -1.67 5.27
CA ALA A 12 5.53 -0.61 4.98
C ALA A 12 6.54 -1.23 4.02
N SER A 13 6.33 -1.07 2.72
CA SER A 13 7.41 -1.25 1.77
C SER A 13 8.43 -0.21 2.18
N GLY A 14 9.34 -0.65 3.08
CA GLY A 14 10.39 0.19 3.64
C GLY A 14 11.13 0.83 2.49
N LEU A 15 10.81 2.08 2.26
CA LEU A 15 11.41 2.89 1.25
C LEU A 15 12.85 3.07 1.60
N VAL A 16 13.69 2.57 0.75
CA VAL A 16 15.11 2.89 0.76
C VAL A 16 15.23 4.36 0.37
N PHE A 17 15.19 5.25 1.35
CA PHE A 17 15.51 6.64 1.12
C PHE A 17 16.96 6.75 0.67
N PHE A 18 17.15 7.08 -0.59
CA PHE A 18 18.43 7.51 -1.09
C PHE A 18 18.70 8.92 -0.58
N SER A 19 19.18 9.06 0.63
CA SER A 19 19.92 10.26 1.00
C SER A 19 21.32 10.14 0.42
N CYS A 20 21.48 10.51 -0.84
CA CYS A 20 22.78 10.61 -1.48
C CYS A 20 23.27 12.07 -1.50
N THR A 21 24.01 12.44 -0.46
CA THR A 21 25.12 13.37 -0.65
C THR A 21 26.31 12.55 -1.18
N GLN A 22 26.36 12.26 -2.48
CA GLN A 22 27.54 11.70 -3.13
C GLN A 22 28.12 12.72 -4.11
N LYS A 23 29.44 12.94 -3.96
CA LYS A 23 30.26 13.65 -4.94
C LYS A 23 30.00 13.10 -6.33
N SER A 24 29.71 14.01 -7.27
CA SER A 24 29.43 13.76 -8.67
C SER A 24 30.62 13.11 -9.38
N GLY A 25 30.68 11.77 -9.34
CA GLY A 25 31.28 11.03 -10.43
C GLY A 25 30.33 11.12 -11.63
N PHE A 26 30.83 11.37 -12.82
CA PHE A 26 30.12 11.58 -14.07
C PHE A 26 29.19 10.35 -14.34
N LEU A 27 27.94 10.44 -13.88
CA LEU A 27 26.90 9.48 -14.23
C LEU A 27 26.32 9.91 -15.58
N GLY A 28 26.13 8.98 -16.50
CA GLY A 28 25.47 9.26 -17.78
C GLY A 28 24.07 9.87 -17.55
N ALA A 29 23.63 10.72 -18.47
CA ALA A 29 22.35 11.43 -18.36
C ALA A 29 21.15 10.49 -18.11
N ASP A 30 21.15 9.29 -18.68
CA ASP A 30 20.07 8.29 -18.48
C ASP A 30 20.08 7.67 -17.08
N THR A 31 21.25 7.56 -16.45
CA THR A 31 21.34 7.08 -15.06
C THR A 31 20.80 8.13 -14.08
N LEU A 32 21.07 9.42 -14.32
CA LEU A 32 20.54 10.52 -13.50
C LEU A 32 19.02 10.59 -13.60
N LYS A 33 18.44 10.49 -14.80
CA LYS A 33 17.00 10.47 -15.03
C LYS A 33 16.32 9.28 -14.33
N THR A 34 16.96 8.12 -14.38
CA THR A 34 16.47 6.93 -13.69
C THR A 34 16.49 7.11 -12.17
N ILE A 35 17.52 7.76 -11.60
CA ILE A 35 17.60 8.05 -10.16
C ILE A 35 16.48 9.01 -9.73
N GLU A 36 16.21 10.04 -10.53
CA GLU A 36 15.09 10.96 -10.25
C GLU A 36 13.73 10.24 -10.28
N LEU A 37 13.54 9.36 -11.24
CA LEU A 37 12.30 8.58 -11.36
C LEU A 37 12.15 7.58 -10.19
N VAL A 38 13.24 6.93 -9.75
CA VAL A 38 13.24 6.06 -8.55
C VAL A 38 12.92 6.85 -7.29
N ALA A 39 13.46 8.07 -7.16
CA ALA A 39 13.15 8.95 -6.02
C ALA A 39 11.67 9.38 -6.02
N ALA A 40 11.11 9.65 -7.19
CA ALA A 40 9.70 9.96 -7.34
C ALA A 40 8.80 8.75 -7.01
N ASP A 41 9.15 7.54 -7.47
CA ASP A 41 8.41 6.30 -7.14
C ASP A 41 8.38 6.05 -5.62
N SER A 42 9.43 6.43 -4.92
CA SER A 42 9.49 6.38 -3.46
C SER A 42 8.39 7.20 -2.78
N GLN A 43 8.10 8.40 -3.31
CA GLN A 43 6.99 9.24 -2.83
C GLN A 43 5.65 8.62 -3.20
N ILE A 44 5.55 8.02 -4.39
CA ILE A 44 4.35 7.31 -4.85
C ILE A 44 4.05 6.11 -3.97
N ASP A 45 5.07 5.30 -3.62
CA ASP A 45 4.87 4.16 -2.73
C ASP A 45 4.24 4.58 -1.39
N ASN A 46 4.65 5.73 -0.81
CA ASN A 46 4.05 6.26 0.43
C ASN A 46 2.56 6.56 0.26
N ILE A 47 2.16 7.17 -0.84
CA ILE A 47 0.76 7.54 -1.11
C ILE A 47 -0.07 6.31 -1.41
N VAL A 48 0.45 5.39 -2.22
CA VAL A 48 -0.20 4.12 -2.52
C VAL A 48 -0.38 3.30 -1.25
N GLU A 49 0.61 3.28 -0.36
CA GLU A 49 0.51 2.61 0.93
C GLU A 49 -0.56 3.26 1.82
N MET A 50 -0.56 4.59 1.91
CA MET A 50 -1.57 5.32 2.67
C MET A 50 -2.97 5.05 2.14
N ALA A 51 -3.18 5.13 0.83
CA ALA A 51 -4.45 4.87 0.19
C ALA A 51 -4.90 3.40 0.33
N SER A 52 -3.95 2.46 0.26
CA SER A 52 -4.21 1.03 0.52
C SER A 52 -4.62 0.81 1.97
N TYR A 53 -3.94 1.44 2.93
CA TYR A 53 -4.29 1.38 4.35
C TYR A 53 -5.71 1.88 4.60
N GLU A 54 -6.08 3.07 4.09
CA GLU A 54 -7.44 3.59 4.20
C GLU A 54 -8.46 2.58 3.64
N SER A 55 -8.19 2.06 2.46
CA SER A 55 -9.06 1.08 1.80
C SER A 55 -9.20 -0.23 2.58
N ASP A 56 -8.10 -0.74 3.15
CA ASP A 56 -8.11 -1.95 3.98
C ASP A 56 -8.95 -1.72 5.25
N VAL A 57 -8.74 -0.59 5.94
CA VAL A 57 -9.44 -0.25 7.18
C VAL A 57 -10.94 -0.11 6.94
N PHE A 58 -11.35 0.66 5.93
CA PHE A 58 -12.77 0.80 5.59
C PHE A 58 -13.42 -0.52 5.17
N SER A 59 -12.70 -1.35 4.41
CA SER A 59 -13.20 -2.67 3.97
C SER A 59 -13.43 -3.62 5.15
N LEU A 60 -12.51 -3.69 6.09
CA LEU A 60 -12.59 -4.57 7.27
C LEU A 60 -13.59 -4.05 8.30
N GLY A 61 -13.63 -2.74 8.54
CA GLY A 61 -14.58 -2.14 9.45
C GLY A 61 -16.03 -2.41 9.05
N ASN A 62 -16.31 -2.46 7.74
CA ASN A 62 -17.65 -2.76 7.24
C ASN A 62 -18.01 -4.25 7.27
N SER A 63 -17.05 -5.16 7.27
CA SER A 63 -17.33 -6.60 7.41
C SER A 63 -17.87 -6.98 8.78
N SER A 64 -17.58 -6.18 9.80
CA SER A 64 -18.01 -6.38 11.20
C SER A 64 -19.39 -5.79 11.50
N VAL A 65 -19.95 -4.98 10.60
CA VAL A 65 -21.23 -4.25 10.84
C VAL A 65 -22.27 -4.75 9.85
N THR A 66 -23.17 -5.57 10.35
CA THR A 66 -24.21 -6.24 9.57
C THR A 66 -25.43 -5.37 9.24
N THR A 67 -25.54 -4.17 9.79
CA THR A 67 -26.71 -3.30 9.60
C THR A 67 -26.30 -1.85 9.40
N PHE A 68 -26.10 -1.44 8.14
CA PHE A 68 -26.14 -0.03 7.77
C PHE A 68 -27.25 0.19 6.74
N SER A 69 -28.19 1.06 7.11
CA SER A 69 -29.18 1.58 6.16
C SER A 69 -28.45 2.40 5.09
N ALA A 70 -28.88 2.25 3.84
CA ALA A 70 -28.41 3.05 2.72
C ALA A 70 -28.50 4.53 3.08
N GLY A 71 -27.40 5.29 2.94
CA GLY A 71 -27.40 6.74 3.04
C GLY A 71 -26.93 7.34 4.36
N LEU A 72 -26.14 6.65 5.19
CA LEU A 72 -25.51 7.27 6.35
C LEU A 72 -24.41 8.24 5.93
N LYS A 73 -24.73 9.51 5.86
CA LYS A 73 -23.75 10.60 5.93
C LYS A 73 -23.30 10.70 7.40
N SER A 74 -22.20 10.09 7.75
CA SER A 74 -21.65 10.17 9.11
C SER A 74 -20.48 11.14 9.13
N ALA A 75 -20.77 12.41 9.04
CA ALA A 75 -19.82 13.50 9.28
C ALA A 75 -19.61 13.78 10.78
N VAL A 76 -20.11 12.92 11.68
CA VAL A 76 -20.05 13.17 13.12
C VAL A 76 -19.09 12.18 13.78
N PRO A 77 -18.01 12.66 14.46
CA PRO A 77 -17.23 11.85 15.37
C PRO A 77 -18.18 11.29 16.45
N GLY A 78 -18.36 9.98 16.49
CA GLY A 78 -19.31 9.34 17.38
C GLY A 78 -20.40 8.52 16.71
N GLY A 79 -20.53 8.57 15.38
CA GLY A 79 -21.39 7.64 14.63
C GLY A 79 -20.93 6.21 14.79
N GLY A 80 -21.85 5.24 14.90
CA GLY A 80 -21.55 3.85 15.25
C GLY A 80 -20.46 3.18 14.41
N PHE A 81 -20.30 3.56 13.13
CA PHE A 81 -19.24 3.06 12.27
C PHE A 81 -17.86 3.51 12.75
N PHE A 82 -17.63 4.82 12.91
CA PHE A 82 -16.32 5.35 13.31
C PHE A 82 -15.96 4.93 14.74
N ASN A 83 -16.89 4.83 15.66
CA ASN A 83 -16.63 4.28 16.99
C ASN A 83 -16.14 2.83 16.95
N ASN A 84 -16.75 1.99 16.10
CA ASN A 84 -16.28 0.63 15.90
C ASN A 84 -14.89 0.61 15.25
N MET A 85 -14.64 1.49 14.26
CA MET A 85 -13.33 1.62 13.61
C MET A 85 -12.26 2.07 14.61
N PHE A 86 -12.54 3.02 15.47
CA PHE A 86 -11.60 3.50 16.49
C PHE A 86 -11.26 2.41 17.51
N ASN A 87 -12.19 1.52 17.82
CA ASN A 87 -11.94 0.39 18.71
C ASN A 87 -11.15 -0.75 18.05
N LEU A 88 -11.39 -0.99 16.76
CA LEU A 88 -10.73 -2.06 16.02
C LEU A 88 -9.33 -1.68 15.52
N PHE A 89 -9.12 -0.39 15.21
CA PHE A 89 -7.90 0.13 14.61
C PHE A 89 -7.38 1.36 15.37
N PRO A 90 -6.58 1.18 16.42
CA PRO A 90 -6.06 2.30 17.22
C PRO A 90 -5.31 3.36 16.40
N ASN A 91 -4.55 2.94 15.40
CA ASN A 91 -3.83 3.87 14.50
C ASN A 91 -4.79 4.71 13.66
N PHE A 92 -5.94 4.16 13.27
CA PHE A 92 -6.99 4.91 12.58
C PHE A 92 -7.59 5.97 13.50
N LYS A 93 -7.85 5.64 14.77
CA LYS A 93 -8.28 6.62 15.78
C LYS A 93 -7.28 7.76 15.91
N LEU A 94 -5.98 7.45 16.03
CA LEU A 94 -4.93 8.47 16.13
C LEU A 94 -4.89 9.40 14.92
N ARG A 95 -5.17 8.88 13.73
CA ARG A 95 -5.15 9.62 12.47
C ARG A 95 -6.28 10.66 12.39
N TYR A 96 -7.46 10.34 12.94
CA TYR A 96 -8.67 11.19 12.90
C TYR A 96 -9.02 11.79 14.27
N MET A 97 -8.05 11.89 15.19
CA MET A 97 -8.26 12.34 16.58
C MET A 97 -8.80 13.76 16.72
N ARG A 98 -8.65 14.61 15.70
CA ARG A 98 -9.20 15.99 15.71
C ARG A 98 -10.70 16.04 15.48
N GLY A 99 -11.37 14.88 15.41
CA GLY A 99 -12.81 14.78 15.31
C GLY A 99 -13.37 15.05 13.92
N ILE A 100 -12.52 15.23 12.91
CA ILE A 100 -12.94 15.42 11.53
C ILE A 100 -12.69 14.10 10.81
N CYS A 101 -13.77 13.48 10.33
CA CYS A 101 -13.73 12.24 9.54
C CYS A 101 -14.18 12.52 8.11
N PRO A 102 -13.74 11.73 7.12
CA PRO A 102 -14.28 11.84 5.77
C PRO A 102 -15.76 11.46 5.74
N ASP A 103 -16.49 11.96 4.77
CA ASP A 103 -17.84 11.50 4.50
C ASP A 103 -17.80 10.07 3.95
N LEU A 104 -18.59 9.18 4.56
CA LEU A 104 -18.69 7.79 4.15
C LEU A 104 -20.10 7.48 3.66
N THR A 105 -20.20 7.06 2.39
CA THR A 105 -21.41 6.52 1.81
C THR A 105 -21.23 5.04 1.51
N ILE A 106 -22.21 4.22 1.94
CA ILE A 106 -22.19 2.77 1.68
C ILE A 106 -23.47 2.41 0.92
N THR A 107 -23.30 1.78 -0.23
CA THR A 107 -24.39 1.21 -1.02
C THR A 107 -24.22 -0.28 -1.16
N THR A 108 -25.33 -1.01 -1.12
CA THR A 108 -25.35 -2.48 -1.21
C THR A 108 -26.44 -2.93 -2.18
N THR A 109 -26.25 -4.06 -2.81
CA THR A 109 -27.30 -4.72 -3.57
C THR A 109 -28.08 -5.64 -2.63
N ASN A 110 -29.38 -5.35 -2.43
CA ASN A 110 -30.30 -6.12 -1.55
C ASN A 110 -29.74 -6.32 -0.11
N GLY A 111 -29.01 -5.32 0.43
CA GLY A 111 -28.43 -5.39 1.78
C GLY A 111 -27.20 -6.29 1.90
N GLY A 112 -26.71 -6.86 0.80
CA GLY A 112 -25.59 -7.79 0.74
C GLY A 112 -24.39 -7.27 -0.06
N PHE A 113 -23.82 -8.15 -0.85
CA PHE A 113 -22.75 -7.85 -1.79
C PHE A 113 -23.30 -7.83 -3.23
N PRO A 114 -22.64 -7.12 -4.17
CA PRO A 114 -21.47 -6.25 -3.92
C PRO A 114 -21.80 -5.06 -3.02
N LYS A 115 -20.78 -4.61 -2.27
CA LYS A 115 -20.83 -3.39 -1.47
C LYS A 115 -19.93 -2.34 -2.10
N THR A 116 -20.45 -1.13 -2.27
CA THR A 116 -19.65 0.03 -2.67
C THR A 116 -19.56 0.99 -1.50
N MET A 117 -18.35 1.38 -1.16
CA MET A 117 -18.05 2.39 -0.15
C MET A 117 -17.36 3.56 -0.82
N THR A 118 -17.91 4.75 -0.66
CA THR A 118 -17.28 5.99 -1.11
C THR A 118 -16.82 6.76 0.11
N VAL A 119 -15.51 6.94 0.21
CA VAL A 119 -14.85 7.75 1.25
C VAL A 119 -14.51 9.09 0.61
N ASP A 120 -15.19 10.15 1.02
CA ASP A 120 -15.07 11.49 0.45
C ASP A 120 -14.35 12.43 1.42
N TYR A 121 -13.15 12.84 1.06
CA TYR A 121 -12.33 13.79 1.80
C TYR A 121 -12.62 15.26 1.41
N GLY A 122 -13.56 15.48 0.50
CA GLY A 122 -13.96 16.79 0.05
C GLY A 122 -12.82 17.58 -0.59
N THR A 123 -12.78 18.87 -0.30
CA THR A 123 -11.77 19.81 -0.82
C THR A 123 -10.48 19.83 0.00
N GLY A 124 -10.48 19.18 1.15
CA GLY A 124 -9.28 19.02 1.99
C GLY A 124 -9.65 18.69 3.43
N LEU A 125 -9.23 17.52 3.89
CA LEU A 125 -9.36 17.06 5.27
C LEU A 125 -7.98 16.92 5.87
N GLU A 126 -7.69 17.71 6.92
CA GLU A 126 -6.41 17.64 7.62
C GLU A 126 -6.42 16.50 8.64
N LEU A 127 -5.44 15.60 8.51
CA LEU A 127 -5.21 14.51 9.46
C LEU A 127 -4.48 15.00 10.71
N ALA A 128 -4.48 14.22 11.78
CA ALA A 128 -3.81 14.55 13.04
C ALA A 128 -2.28 14.77 12.89
N ASN A 129 -1.66 14.16 11.90
CA ASN A 129 -0.23 14.30 11.58
C ASN A 129 0.07 15.48 10.64
N GLY A 130 -0.93 16.29 10.30
CA GLY A 130 -0.79 17.49 9.44
C GLY A 130 -0.90 17.23 7.94
N HIS A 131 -1.03 15.97 7.48
CA HIS A 131 -1.30 15.69 6.07
C HIS A 131 -2.72 16.11 5.68
N ILE A 132 -2.90 16.59 4.46
CA ILE A 132 -4.19 16.98 3.91
C ILE A 132 -4.59 15.99 2.82
N LEU A 133 -5.74 15.32 3.02
CA LEU A 133 -6.34 14.44 2.02
C LEU A 133 -7.47 15.17 1.30
N LYS A 134 -7.60 14.94 -0.01
CA LYS A 134 -8.66 15.50 -0.88
C LYS A 134 -9.21 14.43 -1.80
N GLY A 135 -10.42 14.67 -2.34
CA GLY A 135 -11.04 13.80 -3.33
C GLY A 135 -11.64 12.54 -2.73
N LYS A 136 -11.72 11.48 -3.49
CA LYS A 136 -12.47 10.28 -3.09
C LYS A 136 -11.70 8.99 -3.30
N ILE A 137 -11.97 8.04 -2.41
CA ILE A 137 -11.61 6.64 -2.56
C ILE A 137 -12.91 5.84 -2.69
N ILE A 138 -13.09 5.14 -3.81
CA ILE A 138 -14.25 4.28 -4.05
C ILE A 138 -13.79 2.84 -3.92
N ILE A 139 -14.42 2.08 -3.03
CA ILE A 139 -14.06 0.70 -2.70
C ILE A 139 -15.25 -0.19 -3.03
N VAL A 140 -15.07 -1.16 -3.92
CA VAL A 140 -16.08 -2.16 -4.25
C VAL A 140 -15.63 -3.52 -3.75
N LEU A 141 -16.45 -4.13 -2.91
CA LEU A 141 -16.25 -5.49 -2.40
C LEU A 141 -17.24 -6.43 -3.11
N SER A 142 -16.76 -7.43 -3.84
CA SER A 142 -17.62 -8.43 -4.51
C SER A 142 -18.28 -9.39 -3.53
N ALA A 143 -17.61 -9.70 -2.43
CA ALA A 143 -18.07 -10.58 -1.35
C ALA A 143 -17.35 -10.19 -0.04
N ALA A 144 -17.63 -10.89 1.04
CA ALA A 144 -16.91 -10.70 2.30
C ALA A 144 -15.39 -10.97 2.11
N PRO A 145 -14.49 -10.14 2.69
CA PRO A 145 -13.06 -10.17 2.40
C PRO A 145 -12.33 -11.49 2.69
N PHE A 146 -12.92 -12.35 3.55
CA PHE A 146 -12.34 -13.65 3.92
C PHE A 146 -12.84 -14.82 3.05
N ILE A 147 -13.74 -14.58 2.10
CA ILE A 147 -14.24 -15.60 1.17
C ILE A 147 -13.23 -15.75 0.02
N SER A 148 -12.87 -17.00 -0.31
CA SER A 148 -12.05 -17.29 -1.48
C SER A 148 -12.76 -16.87 -2.76
N GLY A 149 -12.04 -16.21 -3.66
CA GLY A 149 -12.59 -15.59 -4.87
C GLY A 149 -13.14 -14.17 -4.65
N SER A 150 -13.18 -13.67 -3.40
CA SER A 150 -13.58 -12.29 -3.15
C SER A 150 -12.60 -11.31 -3.78
N THR A 151 -13.14 -10.24 -4.38
CA THR A 151 -12.35 -9.14 -4.93
C THR A 151 -12.65 -7.85 -4.20
N ARG A 152 -11.62 -7.01 -4.07
CA ARG A 152 -11.72 -5.61 -3.67
C ARG A 152 -11.15 -4.75 -4.79
N THR A 153 -11.99 -3.93 -5.38
CA THR A 153 -11.59 -2.92 -6.36
C THR A 153 -11.56 -1.57 -5.67
N VAL A 154 -10.45 -0.86 -5.79
CA VAL A 154 -10.28 0.50 -5.26
C VAL A 154 -10.03 1.44 -6.43
N THR A 155 -10.83 2.48 -6.54
CA THR A 155 -10.69 3.54 -7.55
C THR A 155 -10.47 4.88 -6.86
N PHE A 156 -9.53 5.65 -7.37
CA PHE A 156 -9.21 7.00 -6.88
C PHE A 156 -9.80 8.05 -7.81
N GLU A 157 -10.63 8.94 -7.26
CA GLU A 157 -11.21 10.07 -7.97
C GLU A 157 -10.68 11.38 -7.39
N ASN A 158 -9.81 12.05 -8.14
CA ASN A 158 -9.16 13.30 -7.72
C ASN A 158 -8.54 13.20 -6.31
N PHE A 159 -8.11 12.00 -5.93
CA PHE A 159 -7.55 11.76 -4.62
C PHE A 159 -6.13 12.32 -4.57
N CYS A 160 -5.90 13.19 -3.60
CA CYS A 160 -4.59 13.76 -3.35
C CYS A 160 -4.24 13.64 -1.87
N ALA A 161 -2.96 13.38 -1.60
CA ALA A 161 -2.36 13.55 -0.29
C ALA A 161 -1.33 14.68 -0.39
N ASP A 162 -1.59 15.76 0.33
CA ASP A 162 -0.87 17.03 0.21
C ASP A 162 -0.90 17.55 -1.24
N LEU A 163 0.25 17.58 -1.91
CA LEU A 163 0.41 18.07 -3.28
C LEU A 163 0.55 16.95 -4.31
N VAL A 164 0.44 15.69 -3.91
CA VAL A 164 0.59 14.55 -4.81
C VAL A 164 -0.76 13.89 -5.03
N CYS A 165 -1.19 13.79 -6.28
CA CYS A 165 -2.49 13.27 -6.65
C CYS A 165 -2.35 11.92 -7.36
N ILE A 166 -3.27 10.99 -7.07
CA ILE A 166 -3.34 9.68 -7.69
C ILE A 166 -4.71 9.46 -8.33
N SER A 167 -4.71 8.85 -9.49
CA SER A 167 -5.90 8.34 -10.17
C SER A 167 -5.64 6.93 -10.68
N GLY A 168 -6.70 6.18 -10.97
CA GLY A 168 -6.61 4.80 -11.44
C GLY A 168 -7.20 3.80 -10.48
N THR A 169 -6.83 2.53 -10.65
CA THR A 169 -7.52 1.43 -9.99
C THR A 169 -6.55 0.38 -9.46
N SER A 170 -6.86 -0.19 -8.30
CA SER A 170 -6.25 -1.40 -7.75
C SER A 170 -7.31 -2.48 -7.61
N VAL A 171 -6.98 -3.71 -7.98
CA VAL A 171 -7.83 -4.90 -7.78
C VAL A 171 -7.07 -5.92 -6.96
N LYS A 172 -7.60 -6.24 -5.79
CA LYS A 172 -7.06 -7.27 -4.90
C LYS A 172 -8.01 -8.46 -4.85
N THR A 173 -7.50 -9.63 -5.18
CA THR A 173 -8.26 -10.90 -5.17
C THR A 173 -7.70 -11.80 -4.08
N ARG A 174 -8.61 -12.35 -3.27
CA ARG A 174 -8.26 -13.39 -2.30
C ARG A 174 -8.46 -14.75 -2.91
N THR A 175 -7.49 -15.63 -2.72
CA THR A 175 -7.64 -17.07 -2.96
C THR A 175 -7.22 -17.84 -1.71
N LYS A 176 -7.80 -19.01 -1.50
CA LYS A 176 -7.40 -19.91 -0.42
C LYS A 176 -7.53 -21.33 -0.95
N ASP A 177 -6.41 -21.88 -1.35
CA ASP A 177 -6.30 -23.30 -1.62
C ASP A 177 -5.94 -24.02 -0.31
N THR A 178 -4.64 -24.15 -0.02
CA THR A 178 -4.12 -24.63 1.28
C THR A 178 -3.82 -23.47 2.23
N GLN A 179 -3.27 -22.38 1.71
CA GLN A 179 -2.86 -21.18 2.46
C GLN A 179 -3.53 -19.92 1.87
N PRO A 180 -3.87 -18.92 2.69
CA PRO A 180 -4.38 -17.65 2.22
C PRO A 180 -3.39 -16.97 1.28
N LYS A 181 -3.90 -16.46 0.16
CA LYS A 181 -3.13 -15.77 -0.85
C LYS A 181 -3.91 -14.55 -1.34
N PHE A 182 -3.20 -13.46 -1.57
CA PHE A 182 -3.75 -12.26 -2.18
C PHE A 182 -2.93 -11.91 -3.41
N SER A 183 -3.59 -11.83 -4.56
CA SER A 183 -3.02 -11.18 -5.75
C SER A 183 -3.57 -9.76 -5.85
N GLU A 184 -2.72 -8.81 -6.19
CA GLU A 184 -3.08 -7.42 -6.38
C GLU A 184 -2.47 -6.90 -7.66
N THR A 185 -3.30 -6.28 -8.49
CA THR A 185 -2.89 -5.55 -9.69
C THR A 185 -3.27 -4.09 -9.53
N CYS A 186 -2.35 -3.18 -9.88
CA CYS A 186 -2.58 -1.74 -9.82
C CYS A 186 -2.24 -1.10 -11.15
N ASN A 187 -3.03 -0.10 -11.53
CA ASN A 187 -2.72 0.79 -12.64
C ASN A 187 -3.04 2.22 -12.19
N PHE A 188 -2.00 2.99 -11.95
CA PHE A 188 -2.10 4.33 -11.39
C PHE A 188 -1.42 5.36 -12.29
N THR A 189 -2.02 6.53 -12.35
CA THR A 189 -1.41 7.76 -12.81
C THR A 189 -1.25 8.68 -11.61
N VAL A 190 -0.02 9.11 -11.35
CA VAL A 190 0.32 9.97 -10.21
C VAL A 190 0.85 11.30 -10.74
N THR A 191 0.31 12.39 -10.23
CA THR A 191 0.78 13.74 -10.53
C THR A 191 1.50 14.29 -9.30
N LEU A 192 2.78 14.56 -9.44
CA LEU A 192 3.63 15.12 -8.40
C LEU A 192 3.39 16.63 -8.24
N ALA A 193 3.84 17.22 -7.12
CA ALA A 193 3.73 18.64 -6.81
C ALA A 193 4.30 19.58 -7.90
N ASN A 194 5.28 19.13 -8.64
CA ASN A 194 5.91 19.87 -9.74
C ASN A 194 5.19 19.69 -11.10
N GLY A 195 4.03 19.01 -11.13
CA GLY A 195 3.25 18.73 -12.32
C GLY A 195 3.75 17.54 -13.16
N THR A 196 4.81 16.85 -12.75
CA THR A 196 5.29 15.64 -13.45
C THR A 196 4.26 14.52 -13.28
N THR A 197 3.85 13.92 -14.39
CA THR A 197 2.95 12.77 -14.40
C THR A 197 3.74 11.47 -14.52
N ILE A 198 3.40 10.51 -13.68
CA ILE A 198 4.03 9.19 -13.61
C ILE A 198 2.95 8.12 -13.74
N ASN A 199 3.15 7.19 -14.67
CA ASN A 199 2.33 5.98 -14.78
C ASN A 199 3.03 4.85 -14.03
N ARG A 200 2.25 4.12 -13.23
CA ARG A 200 2.74 3.01 -12.42
C ARG A 200 1.79 1.83 -12.54
N THR A 201 2.32 0.72 -13.04
CA THR A 201 1.64 -0.57 -13.00
C THR A 201 2.35 -1.49 -12.02
N ALA A 202 1.59 -2.28 -11.28
CA ALA A 202 2.14 -3.22 -10.31
C ALA A 202 1.32 -4.51 -10.27
N GLU A 203 2.03 -5.62 -10.11
CA GLU A 203 1.47 -6.93 -9.85
C GLU A 203 2.17 -7.51 -8.63
N HIS A 204 1.43 -7.82 -7.58
CA HIS A 204 1.96 -8.43 -6.36
C HIS A 204 1.14 -9.65 -5.95
N VAL A 205 1.85 -10.63 -5.42
CA VAL A 205 1.23 -11.77 -4.74
C VAL A 205 1.81 -11.87 -3.33
N ARG A 206 0.91 -11.90 -2.35
CA ARG A 206 1.23 -12.13 -0.93
C ARG A 206 0.67 -13.48 -0.53
N SER A 207 1.52 -14.38 -0.04
CA SER A 207 1.14 -15.72 0.39
C SER A 207 1.55 -15.91 1.84
N TRP A 208 0.64 -16.34 2.70
CA TRP A 208 1.00 -16.85 4.01
C TRP A 208 1.69 -18.19 3.81
N ILE A 209 2.90 -18.34 4.29
CA ILE A 209 3.68 -19.57 4.23
C ILE A 209 3.81 -20.24 5.61
N ALA A 210 3.48 -19.52 6.67
CA ALA A 210 3.31 -20.03 8.04
C ALA A 210 2.36 -19.13 8.83
N GLY A 211 1.79 -19.62 9.93
CA GLY A 211 0.98 -18.88 10.90
C GLY A 211 -0.48 -18.65 10.52
N SER A 212 -0.91 -19.03 9.31
CA SER A 212 -2.29 -18.74 8.84
C SER A 212 -3.38 -19.55 9.55
N ASP A 213 -3.03 -20.55 10.33
CA ASP A 213 -3.91 -21.43 11.11
C ASP A 213 -4.09 -20.96 12.56
N THR A 214 -3.27 -20.03 13.02
CA THR A 214 -3.36 -19.43 14.35
C THR A 214 -4.09 -18.09 14.29
N GLU A 215 -5.43 -18.15 14.35
CA GLU A 215 -6.26 -16.94 14.36
C GLU A 215 -5.86 -16.03 15.53
N PHE A 216 -5.63 -14.74 15.24
CA PHE A 216 -5.29 -13.70 16.22
C PHE A 216 -3.87 -13.73 16.80
N ASN A 217 -2.97 -14.55 16.26
CA ASN A 217 -1.55 -14.53 16.61
C ASN A 217 -0.69 -14.13 15.40
N PRO A 218 -0.55 -12.84 15.09
CA PRO A 218 0.29 -12.42 13.96
C PRO A 218 1.79 -12.63 14.21
N ALA A 219 2.18 -13.04 15.42
CA ALA A 219 3.60 -13.19 15.78
C ALA A 219 4.27 -14.37 15.07
N ASP A 220 3.53 -15.41 14.73
CA ASP A 220 4.02 -16.59 14.01
C ASP A 220 3.74 -16.55 12.50
N ASP A 221 3.13 -15.47 12.02
CA ASP A 221 2.90 -15.25 10.60
C ASP A 221 4.22 -15.10 9.83
N VAL A 222 4.33 -15.82 8.72
CA VAL A 222 5.37 -15.59 7.72
C VAL A 222 4.70 -15.37 6.37
N ILE A 223 4.94 -14.20 5.80
CA ILE A 223 4.37 -13.79 4.52
C ILE A 223 5.48 -13.69 3.48
N ALA A 224 5.29 -14.38 2.37
CA ALA A 224 6.12 -14.24 1.19
C ALA A 224 5.44 -13.28 0.20
N VAL A 225 6.22 -12.34 -0.34
CA VAL A 225 5.77 -11.40 -1.36
C VAL A 225 6.57 -11.59 -2.63
N THR A 226 5.87 -11.69 -3.75
CA THR A 226 6.44 -11.69 -5.11
C THR A 226 5.77 -10.63 -5.95
N GLY A 227 6.39 -10.23 -7.06
CA GLY A 227 5.77 -9.29 -7.97
C GLY A 227 6.74 -8.41 -8.75
N LYS A 228 6.11 -7.51 -9.49
CA LYS A 228 6.81 -6.56 -10.36
C LYS A 228 6.08 -5.22 -10.35
N VAL A 229 6.85 -4.15 -10.44
CA VAL A 229 6.36 -2.79 -10.66
C VAL A 229 7.06 -2.22 -11.89
N VAL A 230 6.31 -1.55 -12.75
CA VAL A 230 6.83 -0.76 -13.86
C VAL A 230 6.39 0.68 -13.66
N VAL A 231 7.33 1.58 -13.82
CA VAL A 231 7.14 3.02 -13.63
C VAL A 231 7.68 3.75 -14.84
N SER A 232 6.87 4.65 -15.40
CA SER A 232 7.28 5.52 -16.50
C SER A 232 6.81 6.95 -16.27
N ASP A 233 7.58 7.93 -16.71
CA ASP A 233 7.21 9.34 -16.65
C ASP A 233 6.75 9.88 -18.02
N SER A 234 6.18 11.08 -18.00
CA SER A 234 5.74 11.78 -19.22
C SER A 234 6.89 12.18 -20.16
N LYS A 235 8.15 12.01 -19.74
CA LYS A 235 9.36 12.30 -20.54
C LYS A 235 9.89 11.06 -21.25
N GLY A 236 9.23 9.89 -21.08
CA GLY A 236 9.62 8.61 -21.68
C GLY A 236 10.70 7.86 -20.90
N ASN A 237 11.04 8.26 -19.67
CA ASN A 237 11.90 7.46 -18.81
C ASN A 237 11.09 6.31 -18.22
N GLU A 238 11.69 5.13 -18.16
CA GLU A 238 11.05 3.94 -17.60
C GLU A 238 12.04 3.13 -16.76
N TYR A 239 11.54 2.54 -15.70
CA TYR A 239 12.24 1.47 -14.99
C TYR A 239 11.26 0.44 -14.45
N SER A 240 11.77 -0.73 -14.13
CA SER A 240 11.03 -1.76 -13.40
C SER A 240 11.79 -2.21 -12.15
N LYS A 241 11.04 -2.56 -11.12
CA LYS A 241 11.53 -3.30 -9.95
C LYS A 241 10.83 -4.65 -9.91
N THR A 242 11.61 -5.73 -9.86
CA THR A 242 11.11 -7.12 -9.86
C THR A 242 11.64 -7.83 -8.63
N ILE A 243 10.77 -8.48 -7.88
CA ILE A 243 11.16 -9.37 -6.78
C ILE A 243 11.64 -10.67 -7.41
N THR A 244 12.96 -10.87 -7.44
CA THR A 244 13.60 -12.06 -8.04
C THR A 244 13.77 -13.21 -7.04
N VAL A 245 13.86 -12.87 -5.76
CA VAL A 245 13.77 -13.82 -4.63
C VAL A 245 12.65 -13.34 -3.73
N PRO A 246 11.65 -14.18 -3.38
CA PRO A 246 10.50 -13.74 -2.59
C PRO A 246 10.92 -12.98 -1.33
N LEU A 247 10.30 -11.82 -1.11
CA LEU A 247 10.52 -11.06 0.10
C LEU A 247 9.79 -11.74 1.25
N LEU A 248 10.49 -12.04 2.33
CA LEU A 248 9.91 -12.61 3.54
C LEU A 248 9.73 -11.55 4.61
N ARG A 249 8.57 -11.61 5.24
CA ARG A 249 8.22 -10.82 6.39
C ARG A 249 7.68 -11.73 7.48
N THR A 250 8.23 -11.60 8.68
CA THR A 250 7.74 -12.33 9.87
C THR A 250 6.92 -11.39 10.74
N GLY A 251 5.92 -11.93 11.43
CA GLY A 251 5.00 -11.14 12.24
C GLY A 251 5.65 -10.37 13.39
N VAL A 252 6.80 -10.84 13.87
CA VAL A 252 7.58 -10.19 14.95
C VAL A 252 8.56 -9.14 14.44
N CYS A 253 8.81 -9.09 13.13
CA CYS A 253 9.78 -8.17 12.54
C CYS A 253 9.10 -7.11 11.67
N LYS A 254 9.39 -5.84 11.94
CA LYS A 254 8.86 -4.73 11.14
C LYS A 254 9.58 -4.54 9.79
N PHE A 255 10.71 -5.20 9.59
CA PHE A 255 11.50 -5.12 8.37
C PHE A 255 11.30 -6.35 7.49
N ILE A 256 11.62 -6.25 6.22
CA ILE A 256 11.81 -7.39 5.34
C ILE A 256 13.06 -8.11 5.81
N THR A 257 12.95 -9.42 6.07
CA THR A 257 14.06 -10.20 6.64
C THR A 257 14.85 -10.97 5.58
N LYS A 258 14.28 -11.16 4.39
CA LYS A 258 14.92 -11.92 3.30
C LYS A 258 14.32 -11.53 1.96
N GLY A 259 15.08 -11.76 0.90
CA GLY A 259 14.64 -11.63 -0.49
C GLY A 259 15.44 -10.63 -1.29
N VAL A 260 15.18 -10.56 -2.59
CA VAL A 260 15.96 -9.74 -3.52
C VAL A 260 15.02 -8.99 -4.47
N ILE A 261 15.28 -7.70 -4.62
CA ILE A 261 14.65 -6.85 -5.64
C ILE A 261 15.72 -6.46 -6.67
N GLU A 262 15.40 -6.67 -7.94
CA GLU A 262 16.21 -6.22 -9.06
C GLU A 262 15.54 -5.01 -9.75
N TYR A 263 16.35 -4.00 -10.04
CA TYR A 263 15.94 -2.79 -10.75
C TYR A 263 16.54 -2.77 -12.16
N LYS A 264 15.68 -2.56 -13.16
CA LYS A 264 16.05 -2.47 -14.59
C LYS A 264 15.47 -1.21 -15.21
N ASN A 265 16.22 -0.63 -16.15
CA ASN A 265 15.75 0.39 -17.07
C ASN A 265 15.98 -0.07 -18.52
N SER A 266 15.83 0.81 -19.51
CA SER A 266 16.04 0.52 -20.92
C SER A 266 17.46 0.06 -21.25
N THR A 267 18.47 0.39 -20.42
CA THR A 267 19.87 -0.02 -20.60
C THR A 267 20.21 -1.34 -19.90
N GLY A 268 19.27 -1.91 -19.16
CA GLY A 268 19.42 -3.18 -18.42
C GLY A 268 19.37 -3.02 -16.92
N LYS A 269 19.92 -4.00 -16.20
CA LYS A 269 19.96 -4.00 -14.75
C LYS A 269 20.93 -2.93 -14.23
N PHE A 270 20.47 -2.06 -13.32
CA PHE A 270 21.30 -0.99 -12.75
C PHE A 270 21.45 -1.10 -11.23
N ALA A 271 20.56 -1.82 -10.54
CA ALA A 271 20.71 -2.05 -9.10
C ALA A 271 20.05 -3.37 -8.67
N THR A 272 20.53 -3.89 -7.55
CA THR A 272 19.92 -5.00 -6.82
C THR A 272 19.91 -4.63 -5.33
N VAL A 273 18.82 -4.93 -4.63
CA VAL A 273 18.71 -4.81 -3.19
C VAL A 273 18.45 -6.18 -2.60
N ASP A 274 19.35 -6.64 -1.74
CA ASP A 274 19.28 -7.91 -1.03
C ASP A 274 19.02 -7.64 0.46
N PHE A 275 17.94 -8.20 0.99
CA PHE A 275 17.47 -8.03 2.36
C PHE A 275 18.07 -9.07 3.32
N GLY A 276 19.07 -9.85 2.88
CA GLY A 276 19.78 -10.80 3.75
C GLY A 276 19.12 -12.17 3.87
N ASN A 277 19.44 -12.87 4.96
CA ASN A 277 19.20 -14.29 5.12
C ASN A 277 18.08 -14.64 6.12
N GLY A 278 17.40 -13.68 6.68
CA GLY A 278 16.30 -13.91 7.62
C GLY A 278 16.43 -13.18 8.96
N ASP A 279 17.52 -12.45 9.17
CA ASP A 279 17.73 -11.68 10.40
C ASP A 279 16.74 -10.51 10.49
N CYS A 280 16.23 -10.26 11.70
CA CYS A 280 15.36 -9.12 11.94
C CYS A 280 16.20 -7.88 12.26
N ASP A 281 16.70 -7.25 11.24
CA ASP A 281 17.45 -6.01 11.37
C ASP A 281 16.93 -4.96 10.34
N ASN A 282 17.49 -3.79 10.36
CA ASN A 282 17.12 -2.71 9.44
C ASN A 282 18.16 -2.54 8.32
N LYS A 283 18.83 -3.61 7.93
CA LYS A 283 19.91 -3.57 6.94
C LYS A 283 19.51 -4.26 5.65
N ALA A 284 20.09 -3.80 4.56
CA ALA A 284 20.10 -4.47 3.28
C ALA A 284 21.38 -4.14 2.53
N SER A 285 21.73 -4.96 1.55
CA SER A 285 22.87 -4.72 0.66
C SER A 285 22.37 -4.22 -0.67
N ARG A 286 22.85 -3.04 -1.10
CA ARG A 286 22.59 -2.52 -2.43
C ARG A 286 23.80 -2.71 -3.31
N THR A 287 23.64 -3.43 -4.42
CA THR A 287 24.67 -3.62 -5.45
C THR A 287 24.33 -2.82 -6.70
N THR A 288 25.28 -2.05 -7.20
CA THR A 288 25.24 -1.29 -8.47
C THR A 288 26.49 -1.59 -9.27
N GLN A 289 26.64 -0.98 -10.45
CA GLN A 289 27.89 -1.04 -11.22
C GLN A 289 29.11 -0.50 -10.45
N ASN A 290 28.91 0.35 -9.43
CA ASN A 290 29.95 0.94 -8.61
C ASN A 290 30.33 0.08 -7.38
N GLY A 291 29.76 -1.10 -7.26
CA GLY A 291 30.00 -2.02 -6.12
C GLY A 291 28.80 -2.17 -5.21
N THR A 292 29.04 -2.85 -4.09
CA THR A 292 28.04 -3.15 -3.05
C THR A 292 28.22 -2.25 -1.85
N THR A 293 27.12 -1.72 -1.34
CA THR A 293 27.07 -0.89 -0.13
C THR A 293 25.97 -1.39 0.79
N GLU A 294 26.21 -1.43 2.10
CA GLU A 294 25.15 -1.62 3.09
C GLU A 294 24.27 -0.37 3.14
N ILE A 295 22.98 -0.57 3.21
CA ILE A 295 21.97 0.48 3.36
C ILE A 295 21.11 0.21 4.58
N THR A 296 20.65 1.27 5.23
CA THR A 296 19.72 1.19 6.36
C THR A 296 18.30 1.41 5.87
N LEU A 297 17.42 0.45 6.19
CA LEU A 297 16.01 0.55 5.86
C LEU A 297 15.33 1.60 6.76
N GLY A 298 14.45 2.42 6.18
CA GLY A 298 13.74 3.45 6.91
C GLY A 298 12.83 2.88 8.02
N LYS A 299 12.54 3.73 9.01
CA LYS A 299 11.60 3.43 10.10
C LYS A 299 10.16 3.59 9.63
#